data_749c2cbd7ef363ca6bf6e04fe2dcfe81
#
_entry.id   749c2cbd7ef363ca6bf6e04fe2dcfe81
#
_cell.length_a   1.000
_cell.length_b   1.000
_cell.length_c   1.000
_cell.angle_alpha   90.00
_cell.angle_beta   90.00
_cell.angle_gamma   90.00
#
_symmetry.space_group_name_H-M   'P 1'
#
loop_
_entity.id
_entity.type
_entity.pdbx_description
1 polymer ?
#
loop_
_entity_poly.entity_id
_entity_poly.type
_entity_poly.pdbx_seq_one_letter_code
_entity_poly.pdbx_strand_id
1 'polypeptide(L)'
;MKPTTPKITWQPYPATRPTEPGDYFVTLECEDKDLGIFTFILPFIPQRGRFFYKLRDDNRISAWAPLTTAHLIRYDEEKPKPMDSYMVKLATPDAALPFTYRSLFYGSNERFFVIKEKDAQVVAWGLLPKPYTGDHR
;
A
#
# COMPACT_ATOMS: atom_id res chain seq x y z
N MET A 1 1.31 -22.28 0.72
CA MET A 1 0.08 -21.48 0.90
C MET A 1 -0.03 -20.49 -0.24
N LYS A 2 -1.21 -20.41 -0.85
CA LYS A 2 -1.40 -19.45 -1.94
C LYS A 2 -1.74 -18.09 -1.38
N PRO A 3 -1.14 -17.02 -1.87
CA PRO A 3 -1.54 -15.68 -1.46
C PRO A 3 -2.97 -15.37 -1.93
N THR A 4 -3.69 -14.63 -1.14
CA THR A 4 -5.05 -14.24 -1.46
C THR A 4 -5.17 -12.74 -1.47
N THR A 5 -6.01 -12.22 -2.37
CA THR A 5 -6.30 -10.79 -2.42
C THR A 5 -7.25 -10.44 -1.28
N PRO A 6 -6.92 -9.42 -0.47
CA PRO A 6 -7.80 -9.06 0.63
C PRO A 6 -9.12 -8.51 0.12
N LYS A 7 -10.20 -8.83 0.83
CA LYS A 7 -11.51 -8.27 0.53
C LYS A 7 -11.68 -7.01 1.35
N ILE A 8 -11.89 -5.89 0.67
CA ILE A 8 -12.03 -4.60 1.34
C ILE A 8 -13.20 -3.85 0.74
N THR A 9 -13.64 -2.81 1.44
CA THR A 9 -14.67 -1.92 0.95
C THR A 9 -14.04 -0.55 0.74
N TRP A 10 -13.96 -0.12 -0.50
CA TRP A 10 -13.40 1.18 -0.84
C TRP A 10 -14.37 2.29 -0.47
N GLN A 11 -13.82 3.38 0.07
CA GLN A 11 -14.56 4.59 0.37
C GLN A 11 -14.11 5.69 -0.59
N PRO A 12 -15.02 6.50 -1.13
CA PRO A 12 -14.60 7.55 -2.05
C PRO A 12 -13.80 8.64 -1.33
N TYR A 13 -12.81 9.16 -1.98
CA TYR A 13 -11.98 10.24 -1.46
C TYR A 13 -11.99 11.40 -2.47
N PRO A 14 -12.13 12.64 -2.08
CA PRO A 14 -12.14 13.15 -0.72
C PRO A 14 -13.54 13.27 -0.10
N ALA A 15 -14.56 12.67 -0.71
CA ALA A 15 -15.91 12.74 -0.18
C ALA A 15 -15.97 12.17 1.24
N THR A 16 -15.20 11.11 1.50
CA THR A 16 -15.01 10.58 2.84
C THR A 16 -13.52 10.54 3.13
N ARG A 17 -13.16 10.57 4.41
CA ARG A 17 -11.76 10.54 4.84
C ARG A 17 -11.63 9.70 6.09
N PRO A 18 -10.45 9.08 6.31
CA PRO A 18 -10.22 8.40 7.59
C PRO A 18 -10.31 9.38 8.75
N THR A 19 -10.69 8.88 9.91
CA THR A 19 -10.77 9.69 11.13
C THR A 19 -9.58 9.48 12.05
N GLU A 20 -8.86 8.37 11.86
CA GLU A 20 -7.73 8.03 12.70
C GLU A 20 -6.44 8.09 11.94
N PRO A 21 -5.31 8.42 12.59
CA PRO A 21 -4.02 8.35 11.93
C PRO A 21 -3.67 6.89 11.66
N GLY A 22 -2.90 6.65 10.63
CA GLY A 22 -2.42 5.30 10.31
C GLY A 22 -2.21 5.14 8.83
N ASP A 23 -1.82 3.93 8.46
CA ASP A 23 -1.60 3.58 7.06
C ASP A 23 -2.89 3.00 6.49
N TYR A 24 -3.18 3.38 5.26
CA TYR A 24 -4.41 2.93 4.58
C TYR A 24 -4.09 2.51 3.16
N PHE A 25 -4.90 1.61 2.63
CA PHE A 25 -4.88 1.37 1.19
C PHE A 25 -5.50 2.58 0.50
N VAL A 26 -4.90 2.99 -0.59
CA VAL A 26 -5.46 4.06 -1.43
C VAL A 26 -5.42 3.62 -2.88
N THR A 27 -6.33 4.14 -3.68
CA THR A 27 -6.29 3.97 -5.12
C THR A 27 -5.76 5.26 -5.72
N LEU A 28 -4.65 5.14 -6.46
CA LEU A 28 -4.06 6.25 -7.17
C LEU A 28 -4.45 6.15 -8.64
N GLU A 29 -4.92 7.27 -9.19
CA GLU A 29 -5.25 7.37 -10.60
C GLU A 29 -4.26 8.30 -11.26
N CYS A 30 -3.67 7.85 -12.36
CA CYS A 30 -2.74 8.64 -13.14
C CYS A 30 -3.38 8.97 -14.49
N GLU A 31 -3.15 10.20 -14.96
CA GLU A 31 -3.61 10.56 -16.30
C GLU A 31 -2.80 9.84 -17.36
N ASP A 32 -1.56 9.49 -17.03
CA ASP A 32 -0.74 8.70 -17.93
C ASP A 32 -1.36 7.31 -18.06
N LYS A 33 -1.84 6.98 -19.24
CA LYS A 33 -2.51 5.72 -19.49
C LYS A 33 -1.63 4.51 -19.27
N ASP A 34 -0.32 4.67 -19.39
CA ASP A 34 0.60 3.55 -19.18
C ASP A 34 0.71 3.19 -17.70
N LEU A 35 0.51 4.16 -16.80
CA LEU A 35 0.52 3.91 -15.37
C LEU A 35 -0.86 3.54 -14.85
N GLY A 36 -1.90 4.19 -15.36
CA GLY A 36 -3.29 3.83 -15.08
C GLY A 36 -3.72 4.00 -13.64
N ILE A 37 -4.37 2.98 -13.11
CA ILE A 37 -4.94 2.97 -11.76
C ILE A 37 -4.28 1.85 -10.99
N PHE A 38 -3.82 2.14 -9.78
CA PHE A 38 -3.18 1.11 -8.95
C PHE A 38 -3.38 1.37 -7.47
N THR A 39 -3.17 0.33 -6.66
CA THR A 39 -3.31 0.38 -5.22
C THR A 39 -1.97 0.70 -4.57
N PHE A 40 -2.01 1.59 -3.57
CA PHE A 40 -0.81 1.99 -2.85
C PHE A 40 -1.14 2.03 -1.36
N ILE A 41 -0.14 2.23 -0.51
CA ILE A 41 -0.34 2.37 0.93
C ILE A 41 0.24 3.71 1.35
N LEU A 42 -0.59 4.55 1.96
CA LEU A 42 -0.16 5.87 2.40
C LEU A 42 -0.64 6.17 3.81
N PRO A 43 0.15 6.93 4.58
CA PRO A 43 -0.30 7.37 5.91
C PRO A 43 -1.28 8.53 5.78
N PHE A 44 -2.29 8.55 6.65
CA PHE A 44 -3.24 9.64 6.72
C PHE A 44 -2.92 10.50 7.92
N ILE A 45 -2.93 11.81 7.75
CA ILE A 45 -2.63 12.77 8.79
C ILE A 45 -3.89 13.56 9.10
N PRO A 46 -4.62 13.21 10.19
CA PRO A 46 -5.90 13.88 10.48
C PRO A 46 -5.77 15.37 10.70
N GLN A 47 -4.65 15.82 11.28
CA GLN A 47 -4.44 17.24 11.54
C GLN A 47 -4.41 18.06 10.26
N ARG A 48 -4.03 17.43 9.15
CA ARG A 48 -4.01 18.08 7.84
C ARG A 48 -5.21 17.67 6.98
N GLY A 49 -5.96 16.69 7.42
CA GLY A 49 -7.11 16.17 6.70
C GLY A 49 -6.78 15.53 5.38
N ARG A 50 -5.55 15.01 5.22
CA ARG A 50 -5.12 14.43 3.96
C ARG A 50 -4.07 13.35 4.16
N PHE A 51 -3.88 12.56 3.11
CA PHE A 51 -2.81 11.58 3.08
C PHE A 51 -1.47 12.27 2.88
N PHE A 52 -0.43 11.72 3.51
CA PHE A 52 0.92 12.25 3.38
C PHE A 52 1.56 11.65 2.13
N TYR A 53 1.50 12.40 1.04
CA TYR A 53 2.05 11.94 -0.23
C TYR A 53 2.21 13.13 -1.15
N LYS A 54 3.39 13.24 -1.76
CA LYS A 54 3.63 14.28 -2.73
C LYS A 54 3.12 13.78 -4.07
N LEU A 55 1.90 14.17 -4.40
CA LEU A 55 1.31 13.76 -5.67
C LEU A 55 1.94 14.51 -6.82
N ARG A 56 2.13 13.80 -7.91
CA ARG A 56 2.49 14.45 -9.17
C ARG A 56 1.24 15.15 -9.70
N ASP A 57 1.44 16.10 -10.61
CA ASP A 57 0.33 16.88 -11.14
C ASP A 57 -0.73 16.02 -11.81
N ASP A 58 -0.34 14.88 -12.37
CA ASP A 58 -1.24 14.00 -13.07
C ASP A 58 -1.79 12.85 -12.22
N ASN A 59 -1.53 12.85 -10.91
CA ASN A 59 -1.99 11.80 -10.03
C ASN A 59 -3.02 12.33 -9.05
N ARG A 60 -3.96 11.47 -8.70
CA ARG A 60 -4.91 11.79 -7.63
C ARG A 60 -5.32 10.54 -6.87
N ILE A 61 -5.75 10.73 -5.62
CA ILE A 61 -6.29 9.65 -4.82
C ILE A 61 -7.81 9.65 -5.03
N SER A 62 -8.36 8.51 -5.44
CA SER A 62 -9.80 8.42 -5.72
C SER A 62 -10.56 7.67 -4.64
N ALA A 63 -9.88 6.81 -3.87
CA ALA A 63 -10.55 6.01 -2.85
C ALA A 63 -9.55 5.57 -1.80
N TRP A 64 -10.06 5.17 -0.64
CA TRP A 64 -9.24 4.65 0.45
C TRP A 64 -9.99 3.51 1.15
N ALA A 65 -9.24 2.69 1.88
CA ALA A 65 -9.83 1.61 2.68
C ALA A 65 -8.91 1.29 3.85
N PRO A 66 -9.46 0.83 4.96
CA PRO A 66 -8.63 0.43 6.10
C PRO A 66 -7.67 -0.69 5.71
N LEU A 67 -6.48 -0.65 6.28
CA LEU A 67 -5.46 -1.65 6.04
C LEU A 67 -5.88 -2.96 6.69
N THR A 68 -5.69 -4.08 5.99
CA THR A 68 -5.90 -5.40 6.57
C THR A 68 -4.62 -6.20 6.41
N THR A 69 -4.23 -6.91 7.45
CA THR A 69 -2.96 -7.62 7.50
C THR A 69 -3.12 -9.11 7.73
N ALA A 70 -4.35 -9.59 7.82
CA ALA A 70 -4.60 -10.99 8.15
C ALA A 70 -4.13 -11.97 7.08
N HIS A 71 -3.94 -11.50 5.86
CA HIS A 71 -3.57 -12.34 4.71
C HIS A 71 -2.07 -12.40 4.45
N LEU A 72 -1.25 -11.82 5.32
CA LEU A 72 0.19 -11.74 5.07
C LEU A 72 0.88 -13.09 5.23
N ILE A 73 1.89 -13.31 4.40
CA ILE A 73 2.69 -14.52 4.39
C ILE A 73 4.09 -14.16 4.87
N ARG A 74 4.67 -14.97 5.75
CA ARG A 74 6.00 -14.71 6.25
C ARG A 74 7.03 -14.80 5.13
N TYR A 75 7.88 -13.80 5.04
CA TYR A 75 8.87 -13.70 3.96
C TYR A 75 9.92 -14.81 4.04
N ASP A 76 10.24 -15.27 5.25
CA ASP A 76 11.21 -16.34 5.42
C ASP A 76 10.62 -17.73 5.05
N GLU A 77 9.32 -17.83 4.93
CA GLU A 77 8.66 -19.07 4.56
C GLU A 77 8.40 -19.16 3.06
N GLU A 78 8.01 -18.04 2.46
CA GLU A 78 7.71 -18.04 1.04
C GLU A 78 8.00 -16.67 0.46
N LYS A 79 8.59 -16.62 -0.73
CA LYS A 79 8.87 -15.37 -1.43
C LYS A 79 7.78 -15.09 -2.46
N PRO A 80 7.49 -13.81 -2.74
CA PRO A 80 6.51 -13.49 -3.78
C PRO A 80 7.08 -13.72 -5.18
N LYS A 81 6.21 -13.72 -6.17
CA LYS A 81 6.63 -13.80 -7.56
C LYS A 81 7.24 -12.46 -7.97
N PRO A 82 8.37 -12.48 -8.71
CA PRO A 82 8.99 -11.23 -9.14
C PRO A 82 8.16 -10.49 -10.16
N MET A 83 8.50 -9.23 -10.33
CA MET A 83 7.90 -8.30 -11.30
C MET A 83 6.46 -7.91 -10.97
N ASP A 84 6.19 -7.67 -9.69
CA ASP A 84 4.89 -7.18 -9.25
C ASP A 84 5.06 -6.38 -7.95
N SER A 85 4.03 -5.66 -7.60
CA SER A 85 4.01 -4.88 -6.36
C SER A 85 3.18 -5.60 -5.30
N TYR A 86 3.63 -5.49 -4.05
CA TYR A 86 2.99 -6.20 -2.94
C TYR A 86 2.90 -5.30 -1.72
N MET A 87 1.96 -5.63 -0.83
CA MET A 87 1.94 -5.07 0.50
C MET A 87 3.05 -5.74 1.30
N VAL A 88 3.87 -4.94 1.97
CA VAL A 88 5.02 -5.44 2.70
C VAL A 88 4.98 -4.94 4.13
N LYS A 89 5.23 -5.84 5.06
CA LYS A 89 5.40 -5.48 6.47
C LYS A 89 6.90 -5.40 6.75
N LEU A 90 7.34 -4.23 7.21
CA LEU A 90 8.73 -3.97 7.51
C LEU A 90 8.92 -3.89 9.01
N ALA A 91 9.93 -4.59 9.52
CA ALA A 91 10.35 -4.44 10.90
C ALA A 91 11.46 -3.40 10.95
N THR A 92 11.34 -2.44 11.84
CA THR A 92 12.32 -1.37 12.00
C THR A 92 12.90 -1.40 13.40
N PRO A 93 14.11 -0.86 13.61
CA PRO A 93 14.68 -0.82 14.96
C PRO A 93 14.07 0.24 15.85
N ASP A 94 13.16 1.06 15.32
CA ASP A 94 12.50 2.10 16.11
C ASP A 94 11.47 1.47 17.05
N ALA A 95 11.70 1.58 18.35
CA ALA A 95 10.82 0.98 19.32
C ALA A 95 9.42 1.60 19.36
N ALA A 96 9.29 2.85 18.93
CA ALA A 96 8.00 3.54 18.89
C ALA A 96 7.13 3.05 17.73
N LEU A 97 7.77 2.64 16.63
CA LEU A 97 7.07 2.11 15.46
C LEU A 97 7.78 0.88 14.96
N PRO A 98 7.61 -0.27 15.68
CA PRO A 98 8.39 -1.47 15.34
C PRO A 98 8.05 -2.05 13.97
N PHE A 99 6.85 -1.76 13.46
CA PHE A 99 6.45 -2.25 12.15
C PHE A 99 5.83 -1.14 11.34
N THR A 100 6.11 -1.15 10.04
CA THR A 100 5.44 -0.27 9.08
C THR A 100 4.99 -1.09 7.88
N TYR A 101 4.04 -0.55 7.13
CA TYR A 101 3.50 -1.22 5.96
C TYR A 101 3.71 -0.34 4.75
N ARG A 102 4.14 -0.95 3.64
CA ARG A 102 4.43 -0.22 2.40
C ARG A 102 3.95 -1.02 1.22
N SER A 103 3.73 -0.34 0.12
CA SER A 103 3.53 -0.96 -1.18
C SER A 103 4.87 -0.89 -1.90
N LEU A 104 5.49 -2.03 -2.17
CA LEU A 104 6.81 -2.09 -2.77
C LEU A 104 6.82 -3.04 -3.96
N PHE A 105 7.66 -2.71 -4.95
CA PHE A 105 7.84 -3.53 -6.14
C PHE A 105 8.90 -4.59 -5.87
N TYR A 106 8.58 -5.83 -6.22
CA TYR A 106 9.53 -6.95 -6.10
C TYR A 106 10.08 -7.25 -7.48
N GLY A 107 11.36 -6.98 -7.66
CA GLY A 107 11.97 -7.01 -8.98
C GLY A 107 12.47 -8.38 -9.42
N SER A 108 13.02 -8.42 -10.63
CA SER A 108 13.54 -9.66 -11.20
C SER A 108 14.75 -10.20 -10.43
N ASN A 109 15.43 -9.37 -9.66
CA ASN A 109 16.54 -9.80 -8.81
C ASN A 109 16.06 -10.40 -7.48
N GLU A 110 14.75 -10.59 -7.34
CA GLU A 110 14.13 -11.14 -6.14
C GLU A 110 14.41 -10.30 -4.90
N ARG A 111 14.28 -8.99 -5.05
CA ARG A 111 14.41 -8.03 -3.96
C ARG A 111 13.37 -6.95 -4.10
N PHE A 112 12.89 -6.44 -2.95
CA PHE A 112 12.01 -5.30 -2.94
C PHE A 112 12.81 -4.04 -3.19
N PHE A 113 12.24 -3.13 -4.00
CA PHE A 113 12.89 -1.87 -4.35
C PHE A 113 12.55 -0.79 -3.32
N VAL A 114 13.51 0.09 -3.12
CA VAL A 114 13.30 1.36 -2.43
C VAL A 114 12.82 1.21 -1.00
N ILE A 115 13.51 0.36 -0.22
CA ILE A 115 13.29 0.34 1.22
C ILE A 115 14.04 1.54 1.80
N LYS A 116 13.29 2.57 2.18
CA LYS A 116 13.87 3.83 2.65
C LYS A 116 14.21 3.83 4.13
N GLU A 117 13.51 3.01 4.90
CA GLU A 117 13.74 2.95 6.34
C GLU A 117 15.08 2.27 6.62
N LYS A 118 15.94 2.97 7.31
CA LYS A 118 17.27 2.45 7.63
C LYS A 118 17.16 1.20 8.50
N ASP A 119 17.88 0.17 8.13
CA ASP A 119 17.94 -1.10 8.85
C ASP A 119 16.59 -1.83 8.94
N ALA A 120 15.64 -1.45 8.10
CA ALA A 120 14.36 -2.15 8.05
C ALA A 120 14.51 -3.48 7.31
N GLN A 121 13.75 -4.47 7.76
CA GLN A 121 13.76 -5.78 7.14
C GLN A 121 12.36 -6.20 6.79
N VAL A 122 12.20 -6.85 5.63
CA VAL A 122 10.91 -7.38 5.21
C VAL A 122 10.63 -8.64 6.03
N VAL A 123 9.53 -8.66 6.75
CA VAL A 123 9.15 -9.82 7.56
C VAL A 123 7.94 -10.55 6.98
N ALA A 124 7.08 -9.86 6.24
CA ALA A 124 5.90 -10.48 5.63
C ALA A 124 5.48 -9.69 4.41
N TRP A 125 4.70 -10.36 3.55
CA TRP A 125 4.19 -9.74 2.33
C TRP A 125 2.81 -10.29 2.02
N GLY A 126 2.07 -9.61 1.17
CA GLY A 126 0.77 -10.07 0.73
C GLY A 126 0.34 -9.35 -0.52
N LEU A 127 -0.74 -9.83 -1.13
CA LEU A 127 -1.27 -9.19 -2.32
C LEU A 127 -1.97 -7.88 -1.95
N LEU A 128 -1.81 -6.88 -2.80
CA LEU A 128 -2.57 -5.65 -2.66
C LEU A 128 -3.99 -5.89 -3.16
N PRO A 129 -5.00 -5.23 -2.56
CA PRO A 129 -6.34 -5.35 -3.11
C PRO A 129 -6.40 -4.71 -4.49
N LYS A 130 -7.37 -5.13 -5.30
CA LYS A 130 -7.56 -4.51 -6.60
C LYS A 130 -7.97 -3.07 -6.40
N PRO A 131 -7.49 -2.14 -7.24
CA PRO A 131 -7.83 -0.74 -7.07
C PRO A 131 -9.31 -0.48 -7.32
N TYR A 132 -9.79 0.62 -6.71
CA TYR A 132 -11.15 1.06 -6.94
C TYR A 132 -11.26 1.61 -8.36
N THR A 133 -12.11 1.00 -9.16
CA THR A 133 -12.28 1.47 -10.53
C THR A 133 -13.44 2.44 -10.63
N GLY A 134 -14.14 2.65 -9.51
CA GLY A 134 -15.19 3.59 -9.44
C GLY A 134 -16.33 3.25 -10.32
N ASP A 135 -17.30 2.72 -9.85
CA ASP A 135 -18.42 2.54 -10.57
C ASP A 135 -19.19 3.72 -10.69
N HIS A 136 -18.54 4.79 -10.83
CA HIS A 136 -19.05 6.05 -10.98
C HIS A 136 -19.46 6.28 -12.38
N ARG A 137 -19.59 5.30 -13.10
CA ARG A 137 -20.10 5.48 -14.39
C ARG A 137 -21.59 5.40 -14.42
#